data_9e1af8565add870bfa75d69a8cc00e83
#
_entry.id   9e1af8565add870bfa75d69a8cc00e83
#
_cell.length_a   1.000
_cell.length_b   1.000
_cell.length_c   1.000
_cell.angle_alpha   90.00
_cell.angle_beta   90.00
_cell.angle_gamma   90.00
#
_symmetry.space_group_name_H-M   'P 1'
#
loop_
_entity.id
_entity.type
_entity.pdbx_description
1 polymer ?
#
loop_
_entity_poly.entity_id
_entity_poly.type
_entity_poly.pdbx_seq_one_letter_code
_entity_poly.pdbx_strand_id
1 'polypeptide(L)'
;MNRLAIALFAAVTFAVSAMAQVKLDGTFTAAKACDAVVSIKKGTNPDKAAVAAGKAYHLLGKNKDDATHYWIEVPDADPKQRWVAIDCGSTGGSVLQAPATSAPKQNNVAINTPQGTVKPKPQSRGFGGGVPYYAFAMSWEPTFCEAMRDKAECKAVRPTSWEATHFTLHGLWPQPRRNQFCDVDPKLSALDDQHQWEALPEPELTPATKAALDKAMPGTQSVLERHEWIKHGTCYPAGNAEQYFKDELRLAAEVNTSSVQALFAANIGKEITADAIRARFDESFGKGAGDHVQVECDHNGRLSGFTLNLRGDIPGGTDLKTLLAAGDQAQNKCAGGVVDAVR
;
A
#
# COMPACT_ATOMS: atom_id res chain seq x y z
N MET A 1 46.14 47.04 36.58
CA MET A 1 45.62 45.66 36.69
C MET A 1 44.28 45.61 35.97
N ASN A 2 44.31 45.42 34.67
CA ASN A 2 43.12 45.37 33.81
C ASN A 2 42.60 43.91 33.72
N ARG A 3 41.39 43.67 34.16
CA ARG A 3 40.70 42.39 33.97
C ARG A 3 39.85 42.49 32.71
N LEU A 4 40.27 41.80 31.67
CA LEU A 4 39.52 41.59 30.43
C LEU A 4 38.43 40.54 30.70
N ALA A 5 37.16 40.92 30.57
CA ALA A 5 36.03 40.02 30.61
C ALA A 5 35.78 39.46 29.19
N ILE A 6 36.01 38.18 29.00
CA ILE A 6 35.67 37.46 27.73
C ILE A 6 34.21 37.00 27.83
N ALA A 7 33.35 37.60 27.05
CA ALA A 7 31.96 37.13 26.87
C ALA A 7 31.92 35.92 25.94
N LEU A 8 31.59 34.75 26.47
CA LEU A 8 31.30 33.56 25.67
C LEU A 8 29.90 33.71 25.05
N PHE A 9 29.84 33.89 23.74
CA PHE A 9 28.61 33.72 22.98
C PHE A 9 28.37 32.20 22.75
N ALA A 10 27.41 31.65 23.47
CA ALA A 10 26.91 30.30 23.19
C ALA A 10 26.05 30.34 21.93
N ALA A 11 26.54 29.79 20.83
CA ALA A 11 25.76 29.57 19.63
C ALA A 11 24.80 28.42 19.90
N VAL A 12 23.50 28.74 20.07
CA VAL A 12 22.43 27.75 20.12
C VAL A 12 22.17 27.25 18.70
N THR A 13 22.76 26.12 18.34
CA THR A 13 22.42 25.39 17.12
C THR A 13 21.07 24.74 17.31
N PHE A 14 20.05 25.30 16.67
CA PHE A 14 18.76 24.62 16.51
C PHE A 14 18.97 23.41 15.61
N ALA A 15 19.00 22.22 16.20
CA ALA A 15 18.88 20.98 15.46
C ALA A 15 17.47 20.91 14.87
N VAL A 16 17.33 21.23 13.60
CA VAL A 16 16.12 20.94 12.83
C VAL A 16 16.08 19.42 12.68
N SER A 17 15.21 18.76 13.46
CA SER A 17 14.94 17.34 13.28
C SER A 17 14.44 17.12 11.85
N ALA A 18 15.28 16.56 11.01
CA ALA A 18 14.91 16.12 9.66
C ALA A 18 13.83 15.04 9.82
N MET A 19 12.57 15.41 9.58
CA MET A 19 11.51 14.42 9.36
C MET A 19 11.90 13.60 8.14
N ALA A 20 11.79 12.29 8.23
CA ALA A 20 12.09 11.39 7.12
C ALA A 20 11.16 11.75 5.94
N GLN A 21 11.73 12.41 4.94
CA GLN A 21 11.04 12.78 3.72
C GLN A 21 11.31 11.71 2.68
N VAL A 22 10.27 11.17 2.09
CA VAL A 22 10.42 10.32 0.91
C VAL A 22 10.67 11.22 -0.27
N LYS A 23 11.89 11.16 -0.83
CA LYS A 23 12.29 11.97 -1.98
C LYS A 23 11.53 11.50 -3.22
N LEU A 24 10.93 12.44 -3.93
CA LEU A 24 10.31 12.24 -5.24
C LEU A 24 10.89 13.28 -6.19
N ASP A 25 10.76 13.02 -7.48
CA ASP A 25 11.07 13.98 -8.55
C ASP A 25 9.95 13.90 -9.58
N GLY A 26 9.43 15.03 -10.02
CA GLY A 26 8.32 15.06 -10.97
C GLY A 26 7.50 16.35 -10.90
N THR A 27 6.22 16.23 -11.20
CA THR A 27 5.29 17.36 -11.24
C THR A 27 4.08 17.11 -10.33
N PHE A 28 3.74 18.09 -9.50
CA PHE A 28 2.47 18.17 -8.79
C PHE A 28 1.56 19.17 -9.52
N THR A 29 0.35 18.77 -9.89
CA THR A 29 -0.64 19.67 -10.50
C THR A 29 -1.76 19.90 -9.49
N ALA A 30 -1.97 21.15 -9.09
CA ALA A 30 -3.02 21.51 -8.15
C ALA A 30 -4.40 21.42 -8.82
N ALA A 31 -5.33 20.69 -8.20
CA ALA A 31 -6.72 20.57 -8.64
C ALA A 31 -7.60 21.74 -8.14
N LYS A 32 -7.21 22.33 -7.01
CA LYS A 32 -7.87 23.45 -6.35
C LYS A 32 -6.83 24.39 -5.73
N ALA A 33 -7.24 25.60 -5.36
CA ALA A 33 -6.40 26.49 -4.58
C ALA A 33 -6.28 25.97 -3.14
N CYS A 34 -5.05 25.84 -2.63
CA CYS A 34 -4.76 25.37 -1.27
C CYS A 34 -3.56 26.10 -0.68
N ASP A 35 -3.55 26.23 0.64
CA ASP A 35 -2.40 26.75 1.37
C ASP A 35 -1.17 25.86 1.21
N ALA A 36 -0.03 26.50 1.02
CA ALA A 36 1.27 25.84 0.93
C ALA A 36 2.12 26.21 2.16
N VAL A 37 2.15 25.31 3.16
CA VAL A 37 2.70 25.58 4.48
C VAL A 37 4.19 25.25 4.60
N VAL A 38 4.91 25.96 5.47
CA VAL A 38 6.32 25.66 5.82
C VAL A 38 6.41 24.46 6.76
N SER A 39 5.41 24.27 7.63
CA SER A 39 5.39 23.20 8.62
C SER A 39 4.01 22.57 8.70
N ILE A 40 3.92 21.28 8.40
CA ILE A 40 2.68 20.49 8.52
C ILE A 40 2.16 20.51 9.95
N LYS A 41 3.04 20.24 10.93
CA LYS A 41 2.67 20.14 12.36
C LYS A 41 2.13 21.44 12.94
N LYS A 42 2.67 22.59 12.52
CA LYS A 42 2.29 23.91 13.04
C LYS A 42 1.30 24.65 12.14
N GLY A 43 1.07 24.18 10.93
CA GLY A 43 0.25 24.86 9.93
C GLY A 43 0.78 26.26 9.56
N THR A 44 2.10 26.50 9.74
CA THR A 44 2.68 27.85 9.54
C THR A 44 2.79 28.17 8.06
N ASN A 45 2.23 29.30 7.68
CA ASN A 45 2.26 29.88 6.33
C ASN A 45 2.46 31.40 6.42
N PRO A 46 3.70 31.88 6.70
CA PRO A 46 3.97 33.27 7.07
C PRO A 46 3.68 34.27 5.94
N ASP A 47 3.91 33.87 4.70
CA ASP A 47 3.74 34.67 3.50
C ASP A 47 2.40 34.36 2.76
N LYS A 48 1.52 33.54 3.37
CA LYS A 48 0.24 33.11 2.81
C LYS A 48 0.40 32.47 1.43
N ALA A 49 1.50 31.74 1.23
CA ALA A 49 1.76 31.01 -0.03
C ALA A 49 0.65 29.99 -0.31
N ALA A 50 0.20 29.93 -1.55
CA ALA A 50 -0.85 29.01 -1.99
C ALA A 50 -0.53 28.45 -3.37
N VAL A 51 -0.99 27.23 -3.63
CA VAL A 51 -1.04 26.67 -4.98
C VAL A 51 -2.31 27.12 -5.70
N ALA A 52 -2.21 27.39 -6.97
CA ALA A 52 -3.33 27.80 -7.80
C ALA A 52 -3.89 26.61 -8.59
N ALA A 53 -5.22 26.50 -8.68
CA ALA A 53 -5.88 25.45 -9.44
C ALA A 53 -5.38 25.38 -10.90
N GLY A 54 -5.10 24.19 -11.39
CA GLY A 54 -4.58 23.94 -12.73
C GLY A 54 -3.08 24.23 -12.92
N LYS A 55 -2.40 24.83 -11.92
CA LYS A 55 -0.96 25.13 -12.03
C LYS A 55 -0.10 23.92 -11.62
N ALA A 56 0.96 23.71 -12.37
CA ALA A 56 1.95 22.67 -12.12
C ALA A 56 3.13 23.22 -11.28
N TYR A 57 3.62 22.42 -10.36
CA TYR A 57 4.72 22.74 -9.45
C TYR A 57 5.74 21.60 -9.45
N HIS A 58 7.01 21.90 -9.23
CA HIS A 58 8.03 20.88 -9.09
C HIS A 58 7.82 20.08 -7.80
N LEU A 59 7.70 18.75 -7.93
CA LEU A 59 7.53 17.82 -6.83
C LEU A 59 8.89 17.38 -6.31
N LEU A 60 9.16 17.64 -5.03
CA LEU A 60 10.42 17.31 -4.37
C LEU A 60 10.32 16.06 -3.48
N GLY A 61 9.09 15.73 -3.02
CA GLY A 61 8.92 14.61 -2.11
C GLY A 61 7.53 14.52 -1.49
N LYS A 62 7.43 13.65 -0.49
CA LYS A 62 6.25 13.48 0.37
C LYS A 62 6.69 13.30 1.83
N ASN A 63 5.80 13.59 2.77
CA ASN A 63 6.15 13.60 4.20
C ASN A 63 6.35 12.20 4.81
N LYS A 64 5.77 11.17 4.22
CA LYS A 64 5.89 9.74 4.64
C LYS A 64 5.39 8.84 3.51
N ASP A 65 5.52 7.52 3.66
CA ASP A 65 5.05 6.56 2.64
C ASP A 65 3.55 6.70 2.40
N ASP A 66 2.74 6.74 3.44
CA ASP A 66 1.31 7.11 3.38
C ASP A 66 1.17 8.61 3.50
N ALA A 67 1.48 9.28 2.39
CA ALA A 67 1.58 10.72 2.37
C ALA A 67 0.26 11.40 2.74
N THR A 68 0.33 12.39 3.62
CA THR A 68 -0.73 13.38 3.83
C THR A 68 -0.42 14.70 3.14
N HIS A 69 0.88 14.92 2.79
CA HIS A 69 1.35 16.14 2.13
C HIS A 69 2.44 15.82 1.12
N TYR A 70 2.40 16.55 0.01
CA TYR A 70 3.51 16.65 -0.95
C TYR A 70 4.43 17.81 -0.59
N TRP A 71 5.72 17.63 -0.82
CA TRP A 71 6.73 18.67 -0.72
C TRP A 71 7.01 19.18 -2.13
N ILE A 72 6.72 20.44 -2.38
CA ILE A 72 6.76 21.07 -3.70
C ILE A 72 7.57 22.37 -3.67
N GLU A 73 7.97 22.84 -4.84
CA GLU A 73 8.58 24.15 -4.99
C GLU A 73 7.52 25.18 -5.48
N VAL A 74 7.27 26.19 -4.65
CA VAL A 74 6.38 27.32 -4.99
C VAL A 74 7.26 28.53 -5.31
N PRO A 75 7.37 28.97 -6.57
CA PRO A 75 8.39 29.93 -7.02
C PRO A 75 8.41 31.26 -6.29
N ASP A 76 7.21 31.75 -5.91
CA ASP A 76 7.01 33.07 -5.32
C ASP A 76 6.96 33.07 -3.78
N ALA A 77 7.24 31.91 -3.15
CA ALA A 77 7.23 31.75 -1.70
C ALA A 77 8.65 31.84 -1.09
N ASP A 78 8.74 32.26 0.18
CA ASP A 78 10.00 32.24 0.95
C ASP A 78 9.80 31.51 2.30
N PRO A 79 10.46 30.34 2.55
CA PRO A 79 11.23 29.54 1.57
C PRO A 79 10.35 28.98 0.44
N LYS A 80 10.95 28.71 -0.73
CA LYS A 80 10.20 28.18 -1.87
C LYS A 80 9.62 26.79 -1.64
N GLN A 81 10.30 25.97 -0.85
CA GLN A 81 9.85 24.61 -0.56
C GLN A 81 8.72 24.62 0.45
N ARG A 82 7.60 24.03 0.06
CA ARG A 82 6.34 24.05 0.80
C ARG A 82 5.68 22.68 0.85
N TRP A 83 4.91 22.49 1.88
CA TRP A 83 4.01 21.35 2.03
C TRP A 83 2.61 21.73 1.56
N VAL A 84 2.02 20.89 0.72
CA VAL A 84 0.63 20.99 0.28
C VAL A 84 -0.09 19.68 0.56
N ALA A 85 -1.32 19.72 1.03
CA ALA A 85 -2.11 18.53 1.30
C ALA A 85 -2.35 17.72 0.02
N ILE A 86 -2.36 16.38 0.12
CA ILE A 86 -2.48 15.52 -1.07
C ILE A 86 -3.79 15.67 -1.81
N ASP A 87 -4.87 16.03 -1.11
CA ASP A 87 -6.19 16.29 -1.68
C ASP A 87 -6.28 17.59 -2.49
N CYS A 88 -5.21 18.39 -2.48
CA CYS A 88 -5.10 19.63 -3.23
C CYS A 88 -4.72 19.43 -4.70
N GLY A 89 -4.27 18.23 -5.09
CA GLY A 89 -3.87 17.96 -6.47
C GLY A 89 -3.32 16.56 -6.65
N SER A 90 -2.73 16.31 -7.81
CA SER A 90 -2.17 15.01 -8.18
C SER A 90 -0.74 15.13 -8.70
N THR A 91 0.02 14.04 -8.59
CA THR A 91 1.38 13.94 -9.12
C THR A 91 1.37 13.15 -10.43
N GLY A 92 1.82 13.81 -11.51
CA GLY A 92 2.07 13.16 -12.81
C GLY A 92 0.82 12.82 -13.63
N GLY A 93 0.52 13.62 -14.66
CA GLY A 93 -0.45 13.33 -15.72
C GLY A 93 -0.57 14.51 -16.65
N SER A 94 -0.43 14.26 -17.95
CA SER A 94 -0.58 15.26 -19.02
C SER A 94 -1.88 16.02 -18.89
N VAL A 95 -1.74 17.34 -18.98
CA VAL A 95 -2.85 18.29 -19.00
C VAL A 95 -3.59 18.17 -20.33
N LEU A 96 -4.91 17.95 -20.30
CA LEU A 96 -5.81 18.43 -21.34
C LEU A 96 -6.87 19.33 -20.71
N GLN A 97 -6.95 20.52 -21.30
CA GLN A 97 -7.76 21.66 -20.92
C GLN A 97 -9.24 21.35 -20.82
N ALA A 98 -9.88 21.92 -19.81
CA ALA A 98 -11.32 22.10 -19.75
C ALA A 98 -11.71 23.47 -20.31
N PRO A 99 -12.87 23.62 -20.98
CA PRO A 99 -13.56 24.88 -21.04
C PRO A 99 -14.65 24.96 -19.98
N ALA A 100 -14.73 26.14 -19.37
CA ALA A 100 -15.79 26.51 -18.43
C ALA A 100 -17.14 26.68 -19.13
N THR A 101 -18.25 26.31 -18.49
CA THR A 101 -19.35 27.20 -18.08
C THR A 101 -20.62 26.43 -17.71
N SER A 102 -21.19 26.88 -16.61
CA SER A 102 -22.60 27.07 -16.23
C SER A 102 -23.40 25.89 -15.64
N ALA A 103 -23.72 26.07 -14.37
CA ALA A 103 -24.85 25.47 -13.65
C ALA A 103 -26.13 26.30 -13.92
N PRO A 104 -27.31 26.01 -13.35
CA PRO A 104 -27.99 24.76 -13.07
C PRO A 104 -29.43 24.71 -13.59
N LYS A 105 -30.12 23.57 -13.57
CA LYS A 105 -31.60 23.52 -13.34
C LYS A 105 -32.02 22.12 -12.89
N GLN A 106 -32.65 22.08 -11.71
CA GLN A 106 -33.42 20.94 -11.18
C GLN A 106 -34.64 20.69 -12.07
N ASN A 107 -34.96 19.43 -12.31
CA ASN A 107 -36.33 18.97 -12.47
C ASN A 107 -36.47 17.52 -12.03
N ASN A 108 -37.35 17.34 -11.07
CA ASN A 108 -37.89 16.05 -10.61
C ASN A 108 -38.68 15.40 -11.75
N VAL A 109 -38.47 14.10 -12.00
CA VAL A 109 -39.51 13.21 -12.50
C VAL A 109 -39.27 11.78 -12.00
N ALA A 110 -40.39 11.15 -11.73
CA ALA A 110 -40.65 9.92 -10.99
C ALA A 110 -40.04 8.62 -11.51
N ILE A 111 -39.95 7.71 -10.56
CA ILE A 111 -39.73 6.29 -10.58
C ILE A 111 -40.51 5.56 -11.71
N ASN A 112 -39.78 4.78 -12.50
CA ASN A 112 -40.33 3.56 -13.09
C ASN A 112 -39.19 2.56 -13.31
N THR A 113 -39.27 1.44 -12.56
CA THR A 113 -38.44 0.26 -12.75
C THR A 113 -38.89 -0.52 -13.97
N PRO A 114 -37.95 -1.01 -14.79
CA PRO A 114 -38.06 -2.38 -15.24
C PRO A 114 -36.80 -3.18 -14.94
N GLN A 115 -37.01 -4.36 -14.38
CA GLN A 115 -36.04 -5.44 -14.30
C GLN A 115 -35.49 -5.76 -15.70
N GLY A 116 -34.21 -5.55 -15.87
CA GLY A 116 -33.45 -6.04 -17.00
C GLY A 116 -32.08 -6.45 -16.51
N THR A 117 -31.85 -7.76 -16.48
CA THR A 117 -30.53 -8.35 -16.19
C THR A 117 -29.55 -7.91 -17.26
N VAL A 118 -28.78 -6.86 -17.00
CA VAL A 118 -27.61 -6.48 -17.79
C VAL A 118 -26.40 -7.11 -17.12
N LYS A 119 -25.86 -8.17 -17.73
CA LYS A 119 -24.53 -8.66 -17.39
C LYS A 119 -23.54 -7.52 -17.62
N PRO A 120 -22.76 -7.09 -16.60
CA PRO A 120 -21.69 -6.12 -16.82
C PRO A 120 -20.64 -6.77 -17.70
N LYS A 121 -20.37 -6.16 -18.86
CA LYS A 121 -19.19 -6.48 -19.67
C LYS A 121 -17.96 -6.01 -18.87
N PRO A 122 -16.94 -6.85 -18.67
CA PRO A 122 -15.73 -6.42 -17.96
C PRO A 122 -15.10 -5.27 -18.74
N GLN A 123 -15.16 -4.07 -18.20
CA GLN A 123 -14.33 -2.98 -18.68
C GLN A 123 -12.98 -3.11 -17.96
N SER A 124 -12.04 -3.78 -18.62
CA SER A 124 -10.63 -3.70 -18.27
C SER A 124 -10.20 -2.23 -18.41
N ARG A 125 -10.27 -1.46 -17.36
CA ARG A 125 -9.54 -0.19 -17.27
C ARG A 125 -8.07 -0.55 -17.09
N GLY A 126 -7.43 -0.62 -18.25
CA GLY A 126 -6.21 -1.29 -18.51
C GLY A 126 -5.02 -0.61 -17.89
N PHE A 127 -4.05 -1.41 -17.66
CA PHE A 127 -2.63 -1.13 -17.50
C PHE A 127 -2.04 -0.40 -18.73
N GLY A 128 -2.74 0.58 -19.32
CA GLY A 128 -2.27 1.37 -20.45
C GLY A 128 -1.64 0.60 -21.62
N GLY A 129 -2.14 -0.61 -21.93
CA GLY A 129 -1.60 -1.50 -22.97
C GLY A 129 -0.36 -2.28 -22.57
N GLY A 130 0.13 -2.16 -21.31
CA GLY A 130 1.25 -2.92 -20.77
C GLY A 130 0.83 -4.21 -20.07
N VAL A 131 1.80 -5.11 -19.82
CA VAL A 131 1.60 -6.32 -19.03
C VAL A 131 1.28 -5.93 -17.57
N PRO A 132 0.20 -6.45 -16.98
CA PRO A 132 -0.17 -6.17 -15.60
C PRO A 132 0.95 -6.49 -14.61
N TYR A 133 1.10 -5.66 -13.57
CA TYR A 133 2.05 -5.91 -12.50
C TYR A 133 1.41 -5.67 -11.13
N TYR A 134 1.93 -6.37 -10.12
CA TYR A 134 1.30 -6.47 -8.82
C TYR A 134 2.34 -6.50 -7.70
N ALA A 135 1.95 -6.04 -6.52
CA ALA A 135 2.62 -6.34 -5.27
C ALA A 135 1.79 -7.40 -4.54
N PHE A 136 2.38 -8.55 -4.26
CA PHE A 136 1.74 -9.65 -3.53
C PHE A 136 2.36 -9.77 -2.16
N ALA A 137 1.60 -9.49 -1.12
CA ALA A 137 2.06 -9.40 0.27
C ALA A 137 1.65 -10.63 1.08
N MET A 138 2.64 -11.20 1.79
CA MET A 138 2.47 -12.29 2.74
C MET A 138 3.03 -11.89 4.10
N SER A 139 2.31 -12.19 5.17
CA SER A 139 2.68 -11.86 6.54
C SER A 139 3.18 -13.08 7.32
N TRP A 140 4.08 -12.83 8.28
CA TRP A 140 4.39 -13.79 9.34
C TRP A 140 3.52 -13.44 10.54
N GLU A 141 2.44 -14.17 10.71
CA GLU A 141 1.38 -13.88 11.68
C GLU A 141 1.88 -13.73 13.13
N PRO A 142 2.84 -14.56 13.62
CA PRO A 142 3.34 -14.38 14.98
C PRO A 142 3.94 -12.98 15.23
N THR A 143 4.67 -12.42 14.27
CA THR A 143 5.23 -11.05 14.39
C THR A 143 4.13 -9.99 14.35
N PHE A 144 3.15 -10.14 13.45
CA PHE A 144 2.00 -9.23 13.38
C PHE A 144 1.25 -9.20 14.72
N CYS A 145 1.00 -10.36 15.30
CA CYS A 145 0.26 -10.49 16.55
C CYS A 145 1.02 -9.98 17.79
N GLU A 146 2.35 -9.90 17.76
CA GLU A 146 3.09 -9.23 18.82
C GLU A 146 2.74 -7.73 18.94
N ALA A 147 2.50 -7.08 17.80
CA ALA A 147 2.12 -5.67 17.74
C ALA A 147 0.60 -5.44 17.89
N MET A 148 -0.23 -6.40 17.47
CA MET A 148 -1.68 -6.27 17.31
C MET A 148 -2.48 -7.26 18.18
N ARG A 149 -2.06 -7.47 19.44
CA ARG A 149 -2.61 -8.48 20.38
C ARG A 149 -4.12 -8.41 20.59
N ASP A 150 -4.72 -7.24 20.40
CA ASP A 150 -6.15 -7.03 20.60
C ASP A 150 -7.03 -7.46 19.42
N LYS A 151 -6.41 -7.72 18.27
CA LYS A 151 -7.12 -8.21 17.09
C LYS A 151 -7.72 -9.61 17.32
N ALA A 152 -8.86 -9.89 16.69
CA ALA A 152 -9.58 -11.16 16.88
C ALA A 152 -8.71 -12.36 16.47
N GLU A 153 -8.05 -12.29 15.31
CA GLU A 153 -7.13 -13.30 14.83
C GLU A 153 -5.98 -13.56 15.79
N CYS A 154 -5.43 -12.50 16.39
CA CYS A 154 -4.30 -12.62 17.33
C CYS A 154 -4.70 -13.24 18.68
N LYS A 155 -5.93 -13.03 19.12
CA LYS A 155 -6.48 -13.70 20.31
C LYS A 155 -6.76 -15.20 20.07
N ALA A 156 -7.00 -15.57 18.82
CA ALA A 156 -7.32 -16.93 18.42
C ALA A 156 -6.08 -17.80 18.15
N VAL A 157 -4.95 -17.22 17.71
CA VAL A 157 -3.74 -17.96 17.33
C VAL A 157 -3.15 -18.74 18.50
N ARG A 158 -2.65 -19.95 18.20
CA ARG A 158 -2.00 -20.86 19.17
C ARG A 158 -0.73 -21.43 18.53
N PRO A 159 0.24 -21.91 19.32
CA PRO A 159 1.44 -22.56 18.76
C PRO A 159 1.16 -23.75 17.83
N THR A 160 -0.02 -24.35 17.94
CA THR A 160 -0.48 -25.46 17.08
C THR A 160 -1.32 -25.01 15.89
N SER A 161 -1.65 -23.72 15.79
CA SER A 161 -2.38 -23.17 14.66
C SER A 161 -1.56 -23.24 13.38
N TRP A 162 -2.22 -23.31 12.23
CA TRP A 162 -1.58 -23.37 10.93
C TRP A 162 -0.69 -22.13 10.68
N GLU A 163 -1.19 -20.96 11.00
CA GLU A 163 -0.50 -19.66 10.86
C GLU A 163 0.72 -19.52 11.79
N ALA A 164 0.89 -20.38 12.76
CA ALA A 164 2.08 -20.40 13.62
C ALA A 164 3.35 -20.80 12.88
N THR A 165 3.21 -21.48 11.73
CA THR A 165 4.31 -22.03 10.95
C THR A 165 4.22 -21.76 9.45
N HIS A 166 3.19 -21.06 9.00
CA HIS A 166 2.94 -20.72 7.59
C HIS A 166 2.76 -19.22 7.42
N PHE A 167 3.05 -18.76 6.22
CA PHE A 167 2.73 -17.36 5.86
C PHE A 167 1.24 -17.19 5.68
N THR A 168 0.72 -16.09 6.18
CA THR A 168 -0.67 -15.68 5.99
C THR A 168 -0.77 -14.71 4.83
N LEU A 169 -1.87 -14.78 4.12
CA LEU A 169 -2.18 -13.86 3.04
C LEU A 169 -2.51 -12.47 3.60
N HIS A 170 -1.85 -11.44 3.05
CA HIS A 170 -2.22 -10.06 3.33
C HIS A 170 -3.05 -9.52 2.16
N GLY A 171 -2.51 -9.51 0.94
CA GLY A 171 -3.25 -9.05 -0.22
C GLY A 171 -2.46 -9.07 -1.53
N LEU A 172 -3.18 -8.88 -2.63
CA LEU A 172 -2.65 -8.76 -3.98
C LEU A 172 -3.03 -7.40 -4.57
N TRP A 173 -2.07 -6.51 -4.73
CA TRP A 173 -2.31 -5.12 -5.07
C TRP A 173 -1.94 -4.80 -6.51
N PRO A 174 -2.92 -4.63 -7.42
CA PRO A 174 -2.68 -4.16 -8.77
C PRO A 174 -1.92 -2.82 -8.76
N GLN A 175 -0.84 -2.75 -9.52
CA GLN A 175 0.02 -1.58 -9.55
C GLN A 175 -0.27 -0.68 -10.78
N PRO A 176 0.12 0.59 -10.78
CA PRO A 176 0.88 1.32 -9.74
C PRO A 176 0.05 1.55 -8.47
N ARG A 177 0.72 1.86 -7.34
CA ARG A 177 0.09 2.02 -6.01
C ARG A 177 -1.15 2.93 -5.98
N ARG A 178 -1.28 3.90 -6.90
CA ARG A 178 -2.46 4.77 -7.04
C ARG A 178 -3.68 4.06 -7.67
N ASN A 179 -3.50 2.83 -8.17
CA ASN A 179 -4.57 2.04 -8.75
C ASN A 179 -5.36 1.37 -7.63
N GLN A 180 -6.25 2.15 -7.03
CA GLN A 180 -7.07 1.79 -5.88
C GLN A 180 -8.51 2.26 -6.09
N PHE A 181 -9.49 1.61 -5.46
CA PHE A 181 -10.90 1.99 -5.48
C PHE A 181 -11.49 2.12 -6.90
N CYS A 182 -11.18 1.16 -7.78
CA CYS A 182 -11.66 1.21 -9.16
C CYS A 182 -13.18 1.00 -9.21
N ASP A 183 -13.88 2.01 -9.74
CA ASP A 183 -15.35 2.04 -9.86
C ASP A 183 -16.11 1.88 -8.51
N VAL A 184 -15.45 2.20 -7.39
CA VAL A 184 -16.01 2.16 -6.03
C VAL A 184 -16.78 3.45 -5.72
N ASP A 185 -17.94 3.30 -5.06
CA ASP A 185 -18.68 4.46 -4.53
C ASP A 185 -17.77 5.25 -3.55
N PRO A 186 -17.66 6.58 -3.69
CA PRO A 186 -16.86 7.41 -2.79
C PRO A 186 -17.18 7.26 -1.29
N LYS A 187 -18.39 6.82 -0.96
CA LYS A 187 -18.76 6.53 0.43
C LYS A 187 -18.03 5.31 0.97
N LEU A 188 -17.87 4.27 0.14
CA LEU A 188 -17.16 3.05 0.55
C LEU A 188 -15.66 3.31 0.67
N SER A 189 -15.06 4.06 -0.26
CA SER A 189 -13.65 4.43 -0.13
C SER A 189 -13.39 5.31 1.11
N ALA A 190 -14.35 6.20 1.46
CA ALA A 190 -14.25 6.99 2.69
C ALA A 190 -14.36 6.15 3.97
N LEU A 191 -15.21 5.11 3.99
CA LEU A 191 -15.26 4.14 5.09
C LEU A 191 -13.95 3.39 5.23
N ASP A 192 -13.37 2.96 4.12
CA ASP A 192 -12.10 2.26 4.10
C ASP A 192 -10.96 3.13 4.63
N ASP A 193 -10.84 4.36 4.16
CA ASP A 193 -9.81 5.32 4.61
C ASP A 193 -9.94 5.68 6.10
N GLN A 194 -11.14 5.56 6.67
CA GLN A 194 -11.42 5.74 8.10
C GLN A 194 -11.26 4.45 8.92
N HIS A 195 -10.82 3.35 8.29
CA HIS A 195 -10.72 2.02 8.91
C HIS A 195 -12.04 1.48 9.48
N GLN A 196 -13.16 1.91 8.91
CA GLN A 196 -14.50 1.41 9.26
C GLN A 196 -14.87 0.19 8.40
N TRP A 197 -13.99 -0.80 8.38
CA TRP A 197 -14.09 -1.94 7.46
C TRP A 197 -15.30 -2.83 7.73
N GLU A 198 -15.80 -2.86 8.97
CA GLU A 198 -17.04 -3.58 9.34
C GLU A 198 -18.28 -3.03 8.61
N ALA A 199 -18.24 -1.75 8.20
CA ALA A 199 -19.31 -1.11 7.44
C ALA A 199 -19.19 -1.33 5.93
N LEU A 200 -18.10 -1.92 5.45
CA LEU A 200 -17.93 -2.27 4.05
C LEU A 200 -18.75 -3.53 3.71
N PRO A 201 -19.26 -3.65 2.48
CA PRO A 201 -19.96 -4.86 2.05
C PRO A 201 -19.04 -6.07 2.04
N GLU A 202 -19.58 -7.23 2.37
CA GLU A 202 -18.85 -8.49 2.20
C GLU A 202 -18.60 -8.79 0.73
N PRO A 203 -17.39 -9.27 0.36
CA PRO A 203 -17.15 -9.75 -0.99
C PRO A 203 -18.00 -11.00 -1.29
N GLU A 204 -18.56 -11.05 -2.50
CA GLU A 204 -19.35 -12.20 -2.94
C GLU A 204 -18.45 -13.40 -3.24
N LEU A 205 -18.41 -14.36 -2.31
CA LEU A 205 -17.59 -15.56 -2.38
C LEU A 205 -18.44 -16.82 -2.29
N THR A 206 -18.01 -17.89 -2.96
CA THR A 206 -18.56 -19.20 -2.69
C THR A 206 -18.17 -19.68 -1.27
N PRO A 207 -18.97 -20.53 -0.60
CA PRO A 207 -18.63 -21.07 0.71
C PRO A 207 -17.23 -21.74 0.75
N ALA A 208 -16.85 -22.39 -0.34
CA ALA A 208 -15.53 -23.03 -0.45
C ALA A 208 -14.38 -22.01 -0.47
N THR A 209 -14.52 -20.95 -1.26
CA THR A 209 -13.52 -19.87 -1.33
C THR A 209 -13.44 -19.13 -0.01
N LYS A 210 -14.60 -18.82 0.62
CA LYS A 210 -14.62 -18.16 1.93
C LYS A 210 -13.91 -18.99 2.98
N ALA A 211 -14.19 -20.30 3.08
CA ALA A 211 -13.55 -21.17 4.06
C ALA A 211 -12.02 -21.31 3.82
N ALA A 212 -11.58 -21.34 2.55
CA ALA A 212 -10.16 -21.35 2.21
C ALA A 212 -9.49 -20.02 2.56
N LEU A 213 -10.18 -18.90 2.31
CA LEU A 213 -9.70 -17.55 2.64
C LEU A 213 -9.58 -17.35 4.16
N ASP A 214 -10.58 -17.76 4.94
CA ASP A 214 -10.54 -17.66 6.41
C ASP A 214 -9.35 -18.39 7.03
N LYS A 215 -8.92 -19.48 6.39
CA LYS A 215 -7.71 -20.21 6.81
C LYS A 215 -6.42 -19.49 6.39
N ALA A 216 -6.35 -19.02 5.16
CA ALA A 216 -5.13 -18.42 4.60
C ALA A 216 -4.92 -16.97 5.04
N MET A 217 -5.99 -16.26 5.36
CA MET A 217 -6.02 -14.85 5.77
C MET A 217 -6.73 -14.74 7.13
N PRO A 218 -6.04 -15.00 8.27
CA PRO A 218 -6.65 -14.88 9.61
C PRO A 218 -7.28 -13.52 9.87
N GLY A 219 -6.77 -12.46 9.22
CA GLY A 219 -7.33 -11.10 9.25
C GLY A 219 -8.78 -10.98 8.80
N THR A 220 -9.38 -12.02 8.18
CA THR A 220 -10.84 -12.07 7.93
C THR A 220 -11.65 -12.01 9.21
N GLN A 221 -11.08 -12.41 10.36
CA GLN A 221 -11.71 -12.25 11.68
C GLN A 221 -11.82 -10.77 12.10
N SER A 222 -11.03 -9.90 11.47
CA SER A 222 -11.07 -8.43 11.60
C SER A 222 -11.48 -7.75 10.29
N VAL A 223 -12.17 -8.48 9.41
CA VAL A 223 -12.75 -8.07 8.13
C VAL A 223 -11.75 -7.47 7.13
N LEU A 224 -10.50 -7.94 7.16
CA LEU A 224 -9.44 -7.51 6.26
C LEU A 224 -9.81 -7.73 4.78
N GLU A 225 -10.51 -8.83 4.47
CA GLU A 225 -10.92 -9.17 3.11
C GLU A 225 -11.85 -8.12 2.47
N ARG A 226 -12.62 -7.39 3.30
CA ARG A 226 -13.48 -6.30 2.79
C ARG A 226 -12.64 -5.12 2.35
N HIS A 227 -11.62 -4.77 3.13
CA HIS A 227 -10.63 -3.75 2.79
C HIS A 227 -9.87 -4.12 1.51
N GLU A 228 -9.29 -5.32 1.48
CA GLU A 228 -8.50 -5.78 0.34
C GLU A 228 -9.31 -5.82 -0.95
N TRP A 229 -10.57 -6.27 -0.87
CA TRP A 229 -11.46 -6.26 -2.03
C TRP A 229 -11.79 -4.84 -2.49
N ILE A 230 -12.32 -4.00 -1.61
CA ILE A 230 -12.78 -2.65 -1.97
C ILE A 230 -11.64 -1.79 -2.48
N LYS A 231 -10.49 -1.82 -1.83
CA LYS A 231 -9.37 -0.96 -2.18
C LYS A 231 -8.57 -1.46 -3.37
N HIS A 232 -8.29 -2.75 -3.42
CA HIS A 232 -7.36 -3.34 -4.36
C HIS A 232 -8.03 -4.30 -5.36
N GLY A 233 -8.88 -5.19 -4.87
CA GLY A 233 -9.53 -6.20 -5.68
C GLY A 233 -10.45 -5.64 -6.76
N THR A 234 -11.09 -4.50 -6.51
CA THR A 234 -11.92 -3.79 -7.52
C THR A 234 -11.11 -3.33 -8.73
N CYS A 235 -9.79 -3.20 -8.60
CA CYS A 235 -8.87 -2.88 -9.70
C CYS A 235 -8.27 -4.13 -10.37
N TYR A 236 -8.62 -5.32 -9.90
CA TYR A 236 -8.10 -6.57 -10.43
C TYR A 236 -8.76 -6.92 -11.76
N PRO A 237 -8.00 -7.39 -12.79
CA PRO A 237 -8.52 -7.56 -14.15
C PRO A 237 -9.69 -8.53 -14.28
N ALA A 238 -9.83 -9.53 -13.41
CA ALA A 238 -10.94 -10.47 -13.44
C ALA A 238 -12.31 -9.84 -13.09
N GLY A 239 -12.31 -8.68 -12.40
CA GLY A 239 -13.49 -7.86 -12.16
C GLY A 239 -14.52 -8.48 -11.18
N ASN A 240 -14.15 -9.51 -10.41
CA ASN A 240 -15.01 -10.09 -9.37
C ASN A 240 -14.18 -10.63 -8.20
N ALA A 241 -14.77 -10.62 -7.00
CA ALA A 241 -14.10 -11.00 -5.76
C ALA A 241 -13.73 -12.49 -5.72
N GLU A 242 -14.58 -13.35 -6.24
CA GLU A 242 -14.36 -14.80 -6.26
C GLU A 242 -13.05 -15.16 -6.98
N GLN A 243 -12.81 -14.59 -8.17
CA GLN A 243 -11.58 -14.87 -8.91
C GLN A 243 -10.37 -14.20 -8.27
N TYR A 244 -10.53 -12.97 -7.77
CA TYR A 244 -9.47 -12.26 -7.07
C TYR A 244 -8.91 -13.08 -5.89
N PHE A 245 -9.78 -13.51 -4.98
CA PHE A 245 -9.35 -14.30 -3.82
C PHE A 245 -8.90 -15.72 -4.18
N LYS A 246 -9.45 -16.34 -5.21
CA LYS A 246 -8.94 -17.63 -5.72
C LYS A 246 -7.50 -17.53 -6.23
N ASP A 247 -7.19 -16.47 -6.95
CA ASP A 247 -5.83 -16.25 -7.45
C ASP A 247 -4.85 -15.95 -6.30
N GLU A 248 -5.25 -15.16 -5.32
CA GLU A 248 -4.46 -14.95 -4.09
C GLU A 248 -4.20 -16.26 -3.34
N LEU A 249 -5.22 -17.06 -3.14
CA LEU A 249 -5.12 -18.38 -2.48
C LEU A 249 -4.18 -19.32 -3.22
N ARG A 250 -4.23 -19.33 -4.56
CA ARG A 250 -3.33 -20.11 -5.39
C ARG A 250 -1.87 -19.69 -5.20
N LEU A 251 -1.59 -18.39 -5.31
CA LEU A 251 -0.24 -17.85 -5.12
C LEU A 251 0.27 -18.09 -3.70
N ALA A 252 -0.58 -17.89 -2.69
CA ALA A 252 -0.24 -18.17 -1.30
C ALA A 252 0.08 -19.65 -1.05
N ALA A 253 -0.63 -20.56 -1.71
CA ALA A 253 -0.35 -22.00 -1.62
C ALA A 253 1.01 -22.35 -2.25
N GLU A 254 1.38 -21.74 -3.39
CA GLU A 254 2.69 -21.93 -4.01
C GLU A 254 3.83 -21.51 -3.06
N VAL A 255 3.69 -20.38 -2.38
CA VAL A 255 4.66 -19.92 -1.35
C VAL A 255 4.71 -20.90 -0.17
N ASN A 256 3.56 -21.30 0.36
CA ASN A 256 3.47 -22.14 1.56
C ASN A 256 3.85 -23.62 1.32
N THR A 257 4.04 -24.02 0.06
CA THR A 257 4.58 -25.35 -0.31
C THR A 257 6.05 -25.29 -0.74
N SER A 258 6.69 -24.12 -0.65
CA SER A 258 8.06 -23.87 -1.08
C SER A 258 9.09 -24.06 0.02
N SER A 259 10.39 -24.06 -0.35
CA SER A 259 11.49 -24.08 0.62
C SER A 259 11.59 -22.79 1.44
N VAL A 260 10.89 -21.71 1.06
CA VAL A 260 10.81 -20.46 1.82
C VAL A 260 10.04 -20.70 3.13
N GLN A 261 8.86 -21.33 3.04
CA GLN A 261 8.06 -21.69 4.22
C GLN A 261 8.83 -22.65 5.13
N ALA A 262 9.48 -23.66 4.57
CA ALA A 262 10.29 -24.61 5.33
C ALA A 262 11.45 -23.91 6.07
N LEU A 263 12.11 -22.90 5.46
CA LEU A 263 13.15 -22.10 6.10
C LEU A 263 12.60 -21.40 7.35
N PHE A 264 11.45 -20.73 7.25
CA PHE A 264 10.85 -20.03 8.38
C PHE A 264 10.45 -21.01 9.49
N ALA A 265 9.74 -22.07 9.17
CA ALA A 265 9.28 -23.07 10.13
C ALA A 265 10.46 -23.72 10.90
N ALA A 266 11.59 -23.99 10.23
CA ALA A 266 12.78 -24.57 10.86
C ALA A 266 13.60 -23.58 11.72
N ASN A 267 13.33 -22.29 11.61
CA ASN A 267 14.09 -21.24 12.29
C ASN A 267 13.25 -20.38 13.23
N ILE A 268 12.09 -20.85 13.66
CA ILE A 268 11.28 -20.15 14.67
C ILE A 268 12.12 -19.91 15.93
N GLY A 269 12.14 -18.68 16.41
CA GLY A 269 12.93 -18.20 17.53
C GLY A 269 14.40 -17.89 17.19
N LYS A 270 14.81 -18.01 15.91
CA LYS A 270 16.17 -17.74 15.45
C LYS A 270 16.19 -16.62 14.43
N GLU A 271 17.36 -16.04 14.27
CA GLU A 271 17.61 -15.01 13.24
C GLU A 271 17.95 -15.66 11.90
N ILE A 272 17.38 -15.14 10.82
CA ILE A 272 17.74 -15.48 9.44
C ILE A 272 17.96 -14.21 8.62
N THR A 273 18.85 -14.27 7.63
CA THR A 273 19.16 -13.11 6.78
C THR A 273 18.20 -12.99 5.60
N ALA A 274 18.02 -11.77 5.09
CA ALA A 274 17.26 -11.53 3.86
C ALA A 274 17.86 -12.30 2.67
N ASP A 275 19.19 -12.42 2.60
CA ASP A 275 19.86 -13.19 1.54
C ASP A 275 19.54 -14.68 1.61
N ALA A 276 19.45 -15.25 2.83
CA ALA A 276 19.01 -16.63 3.00
C ALA A 276 17.56 -16.85 2.55
N ILE A 277 16.67 -15.88 2.83
CA ILE A 277 15.28 -15.92 2.39
C ILE A 277 15.22 -15.85 0.85
N ARG A 278 15.92 -14.90 0.22
CA ARG A 278 15.99 -14.74 -1.24
C ARG A 278 16.56 -15.96 -1.94
N ALA A 279 17.58 -16.57 -1.37
CA ALA A 279 18.14 -17.81 -1.90
C ALA A 279 17.12 -18.97 -1.91
N ARG A 280 16.17 -19.01 -0.95
CA ARG A 280 15.08 -20.00 -0.98
C ARG A 280 14.02 -19.69 -2.04
N PHE A 281 13.81 -18.42 -2.33
CA PHE A 281 13.00 -18.06 -3.51
C PHE A 281 13.67 -18.51 -4.81
N ASP A 282 14.97 -18.31 -4.96
CA ASP A 282 15.74 -18.81 -6.11
C ASP A 282 15.67 -20.34 -6.25
N GLU A 283 15.79 -21.05 -5.15
CA GLU A 283 15.67 -22.52 -5.11
C GLU A 283 14.29 -22.99 -5.55
N SER A 284 13.22 -22.33 -5.07
CA SER A 284 11.84 -22.77 -5.32
C SER A 284 11.29 -22.30 -6.66
N PHE A 285 11.64 -21.10 -7.07
CA PHE A 285 10.99 -20.43 -8.20
C PHE A 285 11.96 -20.09 -9.35
N GLY A 286 13.23 -20.50 -9.23
CA GLY A 286 14.24 -20.33 -10.25
C GLY A 286 15.19 -19.18 -9.95
N LYS A 287 16.41 -19.30 -10.49
CA LYS A 287 17.49 -18.34 -10.29
C LYS A 287 17.05 -16.90 -10.60
N GLY A 288 17.29 -15.99 -9.68
CA GLY A 288 16.92 -14.57 -9.76
C GLY A 288 15.53 -14.25 -9.18
N ALA A 289 14.72 -15.25 -8.80
CA ALA A 289 13.41 -15.02 -8.18
C ALA A 289 13.51 -14.18 -6.89
N GLY A 290 14.58 -14.38 -6.12
CA GLY A 290 14.87 -13.62 -4.91
C GLY A 290 15.10 -12.12 -5.14
N ASP A 291 15.49 -11.70 -6.34
CA ASP A 291 15.69 -10.28 -6.68
C ASP A 291 14.37 -9.49 -6.71
N HIS A 292 13.25 -10.20 -6.80
CA HIS A 292 11.90 -9.64 -6.86
C HIS A 292 11.18 -9.66 -5.50
N VAL A 293 11.89 -10.04 -4.43
CA VAL A 293 11.37 -10.20 -3.06
C VAL A 293 11.85 -9.05 -2.18
N GLN A 294 10.92 -8.25 -1.68
CA GLN A 294 11.16 -7.30 -0.60
C GLN A 294 10.90 -7.99 0.73
N VAL A 295 11.94 -8.29 1.48
CA VAL A 295 11.83 -8.82 2.86
C VAL A 295 11.45 -7.69 3.80
N GLU A 296 10.53 -7.95 4.71
CA GLU A 296 9.97 -6.97 5.64
C GLU A 296 10.28 -7.31 7.09
N CYS A 297 10.64 -6.28 7.86
CA CYS A 297 10.91 -6.36 9.29
C CYS A 297 10.07 -5.33 10.04
N ASP A 298 9.70 -5.65 11.27
CA ASP A 298 9.19 -4.68 12.21
C ASP A 298 10.32 -3.82 12.80
N HIS A 299 9.93 -2.81 13.58
CA HIS A 299 10.88 -1.90 14.23
C HIS A 299 11.74 -2.55 15.34
N ASN A 300 11.43 -3.79 15.74
CA ASN A 300 12.19 -4.57 16.70
C ASN A 300 13.14 -5.56 16.04
N GLY A 301 13.30 -5.53 14.71
CA GLY A 301 14.16 -6.43 13.97
C GLY A 301 13.60 -7.84 13.83
N ARG A 302 12.28 -8.03 13.90
CA ARG A 302 11.62 -9.31 13.66
C ARG A 302 11.07 -9.34 12.25
N LEU A 303 11.15 -10.49 11.60
CA LEU A 303 10.64 -10.69 10.26
C LEU A 303 9.11 -10.64 10.28
N SER A 304 8.52 -9.66 9.60
CA SER A 304 7.07 -9.47 9.51
C SER A 304 6.45 -10.10 8.26
N GLY A 305 7.26 -10.48 7.27
CA GLY A 305 6.82 -11.08 6.02
C GLY A 305 7.64 -10.65 4.82
N PHE A 306 7.00 -10.60 3.67
CA PHE A 306 7.60 -10.11 2.43
C PHE A 306 6.53 -9.66 1.44
N THR A 307 6.95 -8.80 0.51
CA THR A 307 6.18 -8.43 -0.67
C THR A 307 6.91 -8.90 -1.93
N LEU A 308 6.19 -9.56 -2.83
CA LEU A 308 6.66 -10.06 -4.13
C LEU A 308 6.24 -9.10 -5.24
N ASN A 309 7.18 -8.67 -6.06
CA ASN A 309 6.90 -7.92 -7.28
C ASN A 309 6.60 -8.89 -8.41
N LEU A 310 5.35 -8.94 -8.84
CA LEU A 310 4.85 -9.87 -9.86
C LEU A 310 4.47 -9.14 -11.13
N ARG A 311 4.71 -9.77 -12.30
CA ARG A 311 4.26 -9.23 -13.58
C ARG A 311 3.72 -10.36 -14.46
N GLY A 312 2.51 -10.21 -14.98
CA GLY A 312 1.91 -11.19 -15.87
C GLY A 312 0.40 -11.30 -15.74
N ASP A 313 -0.17 -12.27 -16.42
CA ASP A 313 -1.61 -12.55 -16.43
C ASP A 313 -1.94 -13.55 -15.31
N ILE A 314 -2.17 -13.03 -14.10
CA ILE A 314 -2.58 -13.86 -12.95
C ILE A 314 -3.95 -14.51 -13.17
N PRO A 315 -5.00 -13.78 -13.63
CA PRO A 315 -6.30 -14.39 -13.96
C PRO A 315 -6.24 -15.51 -14.99
N GLY A 316 -5.28 -15.45 -15.90
CA GLY A 316 -5.01 -16.50 -16.88
C GLY A 316 -4.31 -17.74 -16.31
N GLY A 317 -4.04 -17.79 -15.00
CA GLY A 317 -3.45 -18.94 -14.33
C GLY A 317 -1.93 -19.02 -14.42
N THR A 318 -1.23 -17.92 -14.72
CA THR A 318 0.24 -17.89 -14.73
C THR A 318 0.78 -18.27 -13.36
N ASP A 319 1.76 -19.15 -13.28
CA ASP A 319 2.38 -19.62 -12.05
C ASP A 319 3.29 -18.56 -11.41
N LEU A 320 3.55 -18.70 -10.11
CA LEU A 320 4.35 -17.74 -9.34
C LEU A 320 5.78 -17.60 -9.87
N LYS A 321 6.38 -18.70 -10.34
CA LYS A 321 7.73 -18.69 -10.94
C LYS A 321 7.80 -17.77 -12.14
N THR A 322 6.86 -17.90 -13.07
CA THR A 322 6.80 -17.08 -14.28
C THR A 322 6.50 -15.62 -13.96
N LEU A 323 5.60 -15.36 -13.00
CA LEU A 323 5.24 -14.02 -12.54
C LEU A 323 6.42 -13.30 -11.87
N LEU A 324 7.20 -14.01 -11.04
CA LEU A 324 8.42 -13.49 -10.40
C LEU A 324 9.48 -13.16 -11.46
N ALA A 325 9.78 -14.10 -12.36
CA ALA A 325 10.80 -13.90 -13.39
C ALA A 325 10.56 -12.67 -14.28
N ALA A 326 9.31 -12.23 -14.41
CA ALA A 326 8.92 -11.05 -15.17
C ALA A 326 8.74 -9.79 -14.30
N GLY A 327 8.83 -9.91 -12.98
CA GLY A 327 8.62 -8.83 -12.01
C GLY A 327 9.69 -7.75 -12.06
N ASP A 328 9.43 -6.61 -11.41
CA ASP A 328 10.44 -5.57 -11.22
C ASP A 328 11.33 -5.94 -10.01
N GLN A 329 12.61 -5.54 -10.03
CA GLN A 329 13.50 -5.77 -8.89
C GLN A 329 12.98 -5.08 -7.63
N ALA A 330 13.06 -5.79 -6.50
CA ALA A 330 12.64 -5.28 -5.21
C ALA A 330 13.78 -4.53 -4.49
N GLN A 331 13.43 -3.45 -3.81
CA GLN A 331 14.35 -2.76 -2.91
C GLN A 331 14.28 -3.39 -1.53
N ASN A 332 15.37 -4.02 -1.09
CA ASN A 332 15.42 -4.60 0.24
C ASN A 332 15.75 -3.53 1.28
N LYS A 333 14.86 -3.37 2.28
CA LYS A 333 15.05 -2.45 3.41
C LYS A 333 15.34 -3.18 4.73
N CYS A 334 15.19 -4.50 4.75
CA CYS A 334 15.40 -5.38 5.89
C CYS A 334 16.56 -6.32 5.59
N ALA A 335 17.61 -6.32 6.41
CA ALA A 335 18.77 -7.19 6.24
C ALA A 335 18.51 -8.63 6.72
N GLY A 336 17.43 -8.86 7.43
CA GLY A 336 17.06 -10.10 8.10
C GLY A 336 16.57 -9.81 9.51
N GLY A 337 16.19 -10.85 10.25
CA GLY A 337 15.69 -10.70 11.60
C GLY A 337 15.24 -12.02 12.21
N VAL A 338 14.67 -11.92 13.41
CA VAL A 338 14.16 -13.08 14.13
C VAL A 338 12.84 -13.55 13.51
N VAL A 339 12.72 -14.85 13.27
CA VAL A 339 11.45 -15.51 12.95
C VAL A 339 10.68 -15.68 14.26
N ASP A 340 9.68 -14.85 14.50
CA ASP A 340 8.97 -14.86 15.78
C ASP A 340 8.12 -16.13 15.96
N ALA A 341 7.93 -16.53 17.22
CA ALA A 341 7.06 -17.62 17.62
C ALA A 341 5.72 -17.07 18.13
N VAL A 342 4.65 -17.85 18.06
CA VAL A 342 3.41 -17.55 18.78
C VAL A 342 3.68 -17.59 20.29
N ARG A 343 3.27 -16.54 21.01
CA ARG A 343 3.44 -16.39 22.47
C ARG A 343 2.12 -16.44 23.20
#